data_4a0956bf7188edb2ab0b3e8d83bc0198
#
_entry.id   4a0956bf7188edb2ab0b3e8d83bc0198
#
_cell.length_a   1.000
_cell.length_b   1.000
_cell.length_c   1.000
_cell.angle_alpha   90.00
_cell.angle_beta   90.00
_cell.angle_gamma   90.00
#
_symmetry.space_group_name_H-M   'P 1'
#
loop_
_entity.id
_entity.type
_entity.pdbx_description
1 polymer ?
#
loop_
_entity_poly.entity_id
_entity_poly.type
_entity_poly.pdbx_seq_one_letter_code
_entity_poly.pdbx_strand_id
1 'polypeptide(L)'
;MRRYSIIRALNLPEYKITEIILETDKEIHIRLEPYKRKAAKCGGCGTEHKKGRHSQTEVIAQDKPISNLRVYLHVIKRFYRCPVDGRIYVEEIDWLKKWSRVTKRFAEHVYRLTAIATNQEAGWFLGLDDEDRVAPRVEDAH
;
A
#
# COMPACT_ATOMS: atom_id res chain seq x y z
N MET A 1 -0.74 20.39 2.32
CA MET A 1 -2.05 19.69 2.34
C MET A 1 -2.46 19.42 3.77
N ARG A 2 -3.70 19.66 4.09
CA ARG A 2 -4.18 19.41 5.44
C ARG A 2 -4.41 17.92 5.66
N ARG A 3 -4.15 17.45 6.89
CA ARG A 3 -4.31 16.04 7.27
C ARG A 3 -5.69 15.49 6.95
N TYR A 4 -6.73 16.27 7.20
CA TYR A 4 -8.11 15.90 6.91
C TYR A 4 -8.33 15.59 5.43
N SER A 5 -7.79 16.43 4.55
CA SER A 5 -7.89 16.23 3.10
C SER A 5 -7.18 14.96 2.66
N ILE A 6 -6.04 14.66 3.27
CA ILE A 6 -5.27 13.44 2.99
C ILE A 6 -6.08 12.20 3.37
N ILE A 7 -6.71 12.20 4.54
CA ILE A 7 -7.54 11.08 5.01
C ILE A 7 -8.65 10.79 4.00
N ARG A 8 -9.33 11.81 3.53
CA ARG A 8 -10.41 11.66 2.54
C ARG A 8 -9.88 11.14 1.21
N ALA A 9 -8.76 11.66 0.75
CA ALA A 9 -8.19 11.27 -0.54
C ALA A 9 -7.71 9.82 -0.54
N LEU A 10 -7.13 9.36 0.57
CA LEU A 10 -6.66 7.98 0.69
C LEU A 10 -7.80 6.97 0.74
N ASN A 11 -8.90 7.32 1.40
CA ASN A 11 -10.06 6.45 1.53
C ASN A 11 -9.73 5.02 1.99
N LEU A 12 -8.99 4.94 3.10
CA LEU A 12 -8.61 3.68 3.73
C LEU A 12 -9.16 3.65 5.16
N PRO A 13 -10.47 3.33 5.34
CA PRO A 13 -11.16 3.54 6.62
C PRO A 13 -10.69 2.64 7.76
N GLU A 14 -10.02 1.53 7.46
CA GLU A 14 -9.50 0.62 8.49
C GLU A 14 -8.10 0.99 8.98
N TYR A 15 -7.54 2.06 8.42
CA TYR A 15 -6.19 2.52 8.72
C TYR A 15 -6.21 3.96 9.17
N LYS A 16 -5.33 4.29 10.11
CA LYS A 16 -5.18 5.66 10.58
C LYS A 16 -3.83 6.22 10.15
N ILE A 17 -3.79 7.51 9.88
CA ILE A 17 -2.55 8.23 9.63
C ILE A 17 -1.93 8.56 10.98
N THR A 18 -0.77 7.98 11.26
CA THR A 18 -0.07 8.23 12.52
C THR A 18 0.99 9.31 12.38
N GLU A 19 1.50 9.51 11.18
CA GLU A 19 2.55 10.52 10.95
C GLU A 19 2.60 10.89 9.47
N ILE A 20 2.85 12.16 9.20
CA ILE A 20 3.29 12.61 7.88
C ILE A 20 4.81 12.73 7.98
N ILE A 21 5.51 11.74 7.41
CA ILE A 21 6.96 11.59 7.58
C ILE A 21 7.71 12.67 6.82
N LEU A 22 7.25 12.97 5.60
CA LEU A 22 7.88 13.93 4.72
C LEU A 22 6.84 14.52 3.79
N GLU A 23 6.89 15.80 3.59
CA GLU A 23 6.05 16.46 2.58
C GLU A 23 6.88 17.52 1.87
N THR A 24 6.97 17.38 0.54
CA THR A 24 7.65 18.35 -0.33
C THR A 24 6.66 18.84 -1.38
N ASP A 25 7.12 19.66 -2.31
CA ASP A 25 6.29 20.09 -3.43
C ASP A 25 6.08 18.98 -4.49
N LYS A 26 6.80 17.85 -4.37
CA LYS A 26 6.77 16.75 -5.34
C LYS A 26 6.26 15.44 -4.77
N GLU A 27 6.41 15.21 -3.48
CA GLU A 27 6.03 13.92 -2.89
C GLU A 27 5.61 14.06 -1.43
N ILE A 28 4.85 13.07 -0.97
CA ILE A 28 4.43 12.98 0.42
C ILE A 28 4.58 11.54 0.89
N HIS A 29 5.14 11.37 2.08
CA HIS A 29 5.30 10.08 2.75
C HIS A 29 4.41 10.06 3.98
N ILE A 30 3.52 9.09 4.06
CA ILE A 30 2.50 8.99 5.10
C ILE A 30 2.63 7.63 5.78
N ARG A 31 2.71 7.63 7.12
CA ARG A 31 2.69 6.37 7.88
C ARG A 31 1.25 5.99 8.20
N LEU A 32 0.89 4.75 7.87
CA LEU A 32 -0.41 4.18 8.12
C LEU A 32 -0.29 3.00 9.09
N GLU A 33 -1.18 2.96 10.07
CA GLU A 33 -1.28 1.82 10.99
C GLU A 33 -2.74 1.36 11.01
N PRO A 34 -2.98 0.05 11.09
CA PRO A 34 -4.35 -0.44 11.24
C PRO A 34 -4.90 -0.05 12.61
N TYR A 35 -6.20 0.21 12.68
CA TYR A 35 -6.84 0.41 13.97
C TYR A 35 -6.68 -0.85 14.82
N LYS A 36 -6.56 -0.69 16.14
CA LYS A 36 -6.35 -1.82 17.07
C LYS A 36 -7.45 -2.87 16.97
N ARG A 37 -8.68 -2.44 16.74
CA ARG A 37 -9.85 -3.33 16.62
C ARG A 37 -9.93 -4.09 15.31
N LYS A 38 -9.12 -3.70 14.31
CA LYS A 38 -9.10 -4.40 13.04
C LYS A 38 -8.41 -5.74 13.21
N ALA A 39 -9.11 -6.83 12.90
CA ALA A 39 -8.52 -8.16 12.91
C ALA A 39 -7.54 -8.30 11.74
N ALA A 40 -6.45 -9.04 11.96
CA ALA A 40 -5.46 -9.28 10.93
C ALA A 40 -5.83 -10.51 10.12
N LYS A 41 -5.82 -10.40 8.80
CA LYS A 41 -6.01 -11.55 7.93
C LYS A 41 -4.69 -12.30 7.81
N CYS A 42 -4.68 -13.57 8.21
CA CYS A 42 -3.48 -14.39 8.26
C CYS A 42 -2.94 -14.67 6.86
N GLY A 43 -1.64 -14.42 6.65
CA GLY A 43 -0.98 -14.74 5.39
C GLY A 43 -0.81 -16.25 5.14
N GLY A 44 -1.04 -17.08 6.16
CA GLY A 44 -0.94 -18.53 6.04
C GLY A 44 -2.28 -19.20 5.81
N CYS A 45 -3.22 -19.08 6.76
CA CYS A 45 -4.52 -19.77 6.67
C CYS A 45 -5.64 -18.93 6.04
N GLY A 46 -5.42 -17.64 5.82
CA GLY A 46 -6.40 -16.76 5.19
C GLY A 46 -7.56 -16.31 6.07
N THR A 47 -7.61 -16.73 7.33
CA THR A 47 -8.64 -16.32 8.27
C THR A 47 -8.17 -15.16 9.13
N GLU A 48 -9.11 -14.45 9.75
CA GLU A 48 -8.79 -13.33 10.61
C GLU A 48 -8.37 -13.78 12.00
N HIS A 49 -7.30 -13.18 12.53
CA HIS A 49 -6.81 -13.44 13.87
C HIS A 49 -6.75 -12.15 14.68
N LYS A 50 -7.23 -12.22 15.93
CA LYS A 50 -7.16 -11.11 16.89
C LYS A 50 -6.13 -11.35 17.96
N LYS A 51 -5.71 -12.60 18.14
CA LYS A 51 -4.74 -13.02 19.17
C LYS A 51 -3.50 -13.58 18.53
N GLY A 52 -2.43 -13.65 19.30
CA GLY A 52 -1.18 -14.22 18.84
C GLY A 52 -0.27 -13.24 18.13
N ARG A 53 -0.45 -11.94 18.37
CA ARG A 53 0.43 -10.92 17.78
C ARG A 53 1.86 -11.15 18.25
N HIS A 54 2.78 -11.21 17.30
CA HIS A 54 4.21 -11.45 17.56
C HIS A 54 5.02 -10.18 17.43
N SER A 55 4.91 -9.50 16.28
CA SER A 55 5.74 -8.33 15.97
C SER A 55 5.11 -7.55 14.83
N GLN A 56 5.83 -6.57 14.32
CA GLN A 56 5.39 -5.76 13.20
C GLN A 56 6.57 -5.37 12.33
N THR A 57 6.28 -5.01 11.09
CA THR A 57 7.26 -4.48 10.15
C THR A 57 6.64 -3.31 9.38
N GLU A 58 7.48 -2.52 8.75
CA GLU A 58 7.02 -1.42 7.92
C GLU A 58 7.33 -1.74 6.46
N VAL A 59 6.35 -1.57 5.58
CA VAL A 59 6.54 -1.69 4.14
C VAL A 59 6.16 -0.38 3.47
N ILE A 60 6.86 -0.04 2.41
CA ILE A 60 6.62 1.20 1.67
C ILE A 60 5.99 0.85 0.34
N ALA A 61 4.82 1.44 0.06
CA ALA A 61 4.11 1.23 -1.20
C ALA A 61 3.72 2.59 -1.79
N GLN A 62 3.94 2.75 -3.08
CA GLN A 62 3.49 3.93 -3.80
C GLN A 62 2.02 3.79 -4.14
N ASP A 63 1.26 4.86 -3.93
CA ASP A 63 -0.17 4.93 -4.21
C ASP A 63 -0.43 5.95 -5.32
N LYS A 64 -1.69 6.07 -5.71
CA LYS A 64 -2.11 7.07 -6.70
C LYS A 64 -1.66 8.47 -6.25
N PRO A 65 -1.20 9.31 -7.17
CA PRO A 65 -0.84 10.67 -6.82
C PRO A 65 -2.05 11.45 -6.31
N ILE A 66 -1.80 12.35 -5.37
CA ILE A 66 -2.79 13.29 -4.86
C ILE A 66 -2.39 14.67 -5.37
N SER A 67 -3.23 15.30 -6.18
CA SER A 67 -2.88 16.50 -6.90
C SER A 67 -1.61 16.23 -7.73
N ASN A 68 -0.54 16.97 -7.54
CA ASN A 68 0.73 16.75 -8.24
C ASN A 68 1.76 16.03 -7.39
N LEU A 69 1.36 15.49 -6.23
CA LEU A 69 2.26 14.83 -5.30
C LEU A 69 2.29 13.32 -5.52
N ARG A 70 3.47 12.75 -5.62
CA ARG A 70 3.65 11.30 -5.51
C ARG A 70 3.39 10.90 -4.06
N VAL A 71 2.64 9.82 -3.86
CA VAL A 71 2.23 9.36 -2.54
C VAL A 71 2.93 8.05 -2.20
N TYR A 72 3.64 8.04 -1.08
CA TYR A 72 4.29 6.85 -0.55
C TYR A 72 3.68 6.52 0.81
N LEU A 73 3.10 5.32 0.90
CA LEU A 73 2.47 4.84 2.12
C LEU A 73 3.46 3.95 2.86
N HIS A 74 3.79 4.33 4.08
CA HIS A 74 4.60 3.53 4.99
C HIS A 74 3.64 2.76 5.88
N VAL A 75 3.37 1.52 5.51
CA VAL A 75 2.31 0.71 6.11
C VAL A 75 2.89 -0.21 7.15
N ILE A 76 2.34 -0.15 8.36
CA ILE A 76 2.72 -1.08 9.43
C ILE A 76 1.94 -2.37 9.22
N LYS A 77 2.66 -3.46 8.97
CA LYS A 77 2.10 -4.81 8.88
C LYS A 77 2.42 -5.59 10.15
N ARG A 78 1.42 -6.32 10.63
CA ARG A 78 1.54 -7.10 11.87
C ARG A 78 1.84 -8.55 11.55
N PHE A 79 2.69 -9.17 12.37
CA PHE A 79 2.94 -10.60 12.34
C PHE A 79 2.12 -11.28 13.43
N TYR A 80 1.51 -12.41 13.10
CA TYR A 80 0.71 -13.19 14.03
C TYR A 80 1.10 -14.66 13.95
N ARG A 81 1.03 -15.33 15.10
CA ARG A 81 1.20 -16.78 15.14
C ARG A 81 -0.12 -17.42 14.74
N CYS A 82 -0.07 -18.21 13.67
CA CYS A 82 -1.26 -18.89 13.15
C CYS A 82 -1.61 -20.07 14.08
N PRO A 83 -2.84 -20.17 14.59
CA PRO A 83 -3.23 -21.28 15.45
C PRO A 83 -3.37 -22.61 14.70
N VAL A 84 -3.43 -22.58 13.37
CA VAL A 84 -3.58 -23.78 12.56
C VAL A 84 -2.28 -24.57 12.47
N ASP A 85 -1.15 -23.88 12.22
CA ASP A 85 0.14 -24.56 12.04
C ASP A 85 1.23 -24.11 13.03
N GLY A 86 0.93 -23.11 13.87
CA GLY A 86 1.88 -22.60 14.85
C GLY A 86 2.97 -21.70 14.30
N ARG A 87 2.97 -21.44 13.02
CA ARG A 87 3.97 -20.59 12.38
C ARG A 87 3.56 -19.12 12.44
N ILE A 88 4.54 -18.24 12.25
CA ILE A 88 4.34 -16.80 12.26
C ILE A 88 4.21 -16.30 10.83
N TYR A 89 3.12 -15.59 10.55
CA TYR A 89 2.85 -15.01 9.23
C TYR A 89 2.61 -13.52 9.33
N VAL A 90 2.99 -12.78 8.29
CA VAL A 90 2.60 -11.38 8.14
C VAL A 90 1.16 -11.32 7.66
N GLU A 91 0.40 -10.33 8.15
CA GLU A 91 -0.99 -10.14 7.73
C GLU A 91 -1.09 -9.80 6.24
N GLU A 92 -2.16 -10.24 5.61
CA GLU A 92 -2.50 -9.82 4.25
C GLU A 92 -3.29 -8.52 4.31
N ILE A 93 -2.99 -7.63 3.38
CA ILE A 93 -3.71 -6.36 3.22
C ILE A 93 -4.40 -6.38 1.86
N ASP A 94 -5.72 -6.19 1.85
CA ASP A 94 -6.53 -6.35 0.64
C ASP A 94 -6.13 -5.42 -0.50
N TRP A 95 -5.70 -4.21 -0.17
CA TRP A 95 -5.34 -3.20 -1.17
C TRP A 95 -3.84 -3.20 -1.52
N LEU A 96 -3.06 -4.13 -0.96
CA LEU A 96 -1.62 -4.22 -1.19
C LEU A 96 -1.23 -5.68 -1.46
N LYS A 97 -0.82 -5.96 -2.69
CA LYS A 97 -0.37 -7.28 -3.07
C LYS A 97 0.92 -7.64 -2.34
N LYS A 98 1.06 -8.89 -1.91
CA LYS A 98 2.26 -9.38 -1.22
C LYS A 98 3.50 -9.09 -2.08
N TRP A 99 4.53 -8.54 -1.45
CA TRP A 99 5.81 -8.18 -2.09
C TRP A 99 5.72 -7.04 -3.10
N SER A 100 4.55 -6.43 -3.29
CA SER A 100 4.42 -5.30 -4.20
C SER A 100 4.86 -4.00 -3.53
N ARG A 101 5.49 -3.13 -4.31
CA ARG A 101 5.87 -1.77 -3.90
C ARG A 101 4.87 -0.72 -4.37
N VAL A 102 3.74 -1.16 -4.90
CA VAL A 102 2.65 -0.27 -5.32
C VAL A 102 1.33 -0.84 -4.82
N THR A 103 0.36 0.03 -4.52
CA THR A 103 -0.98 -0.42 -4.15
C THR A 103 -1.68 -1.05 -5.35
N LYS A 104 -2.64 -1.96 -5.09
CA LYS A 104 -3.40 -2.61 -6.17
C LYS A 104 -4.13 -1.58 -7.04
N ARG A 105 -4.76 -0.59 -6.42
CA ARG A 105 -5.50 0.44 -7.17
C ARG A 105 -4.59 1.29 -8.03
N PHE A 106 -3.36 1.54 -7.60
CA PHE A 106 -2.40 2.30 -8.38
C PHE A 106 -1.87 1.46 -9.54
N ALA A 107 -1.52 0.20 -9.29
CA ALA A 107 -1.08 -0.72 -10.34
C ALA A 107 -2.14 -0.83 -11.45
N GLU A 108 -3.40 -1.00 -11.07
CA GLU A 108 -4.50 -1.08 -12.01
C GLU A 108 -4.67 0.22 -12.82
N HIS A 109 -4.54 1.35 -12.17
CA HIS A 109 -4.63 2.65 -12.81
C HIS A 109 -3.51 2.86 -13.84
N VAL A 110 -2.28 2.48 -13.49
CA VAL A 110 -1.13 2.53 -14.40
C VAL A 110 -1.36 1.62 -15.59
N TYR A 111 -1.85 0.42 -15.37
CA TYR A 111 -2.14 -0.54 -16.43
C TYR A 111 -3.13 0.03 -17.45
N ARG A 112 -4.21 0.63 -16.96
CA ARG A 112 -5.21 1.27 -17.83
C ARG A 112 -4.63 2.44 -18.62
N LEU A 113 -3.80 3.24 -17.96
CA LEU A 113 -3.19 4.39 -18.61
C LEU A 113 -2.19 3.98 -19.70
N THR A 114 -1.44 2.90 -19.48
CA THR A 114 -0.48 2.41 -20.48
C THR A 114 -1.15 1.82 -21.72
N ALA A 115 -2.43 1.53 -21.66
CA ALA A 115 -3.20 1.10 -22.85
C ALA A 115 -3.43 2.24 -23.86
N ILE A 116 -3.30 3.48 -23.41
CA ILE A 116 -3.54 4.68 -24.26
C ILE A 116 -2.30 5.56 -24.41
N ALA A 117 -1.21 5.24 -23.70
CA ALA A 117 0.03 6.00 -23.75
C ALA A 117 1.22 5.05 -23.59
N THR A 118 2.42 5.52 -23.94
CA THR A 118 3.64 4.74 -23.70
C THR A 118 3.91 4.64 -22.20
N ASN A 119 4.64 3.60 -21.79
CA ASN A 119 5.03 3.43 -20.39
C ASN A 119 5.75 4.65 -19.82
N GLN A 120 6.62 5.26 -20.62
CA GLN A 120 7.37 6.43 -20.19
C GLN A 120 6.44 7.62 -19.93
N GLU A 121 5.51 7.87 -20.84
CA GLU A 121 4.54 8.96 -20.69
C GLU A 121 3.64 8.74 -19.49
N ALA A 122 3.10 7.53 -19.35
CA ALA A 122 2.24 7.18 -18.22
C ALA A 122 2.98 7.29 -16.90
N GLY A 123 4.21 6.78 -16.83
CA GLY A 123 5.02 6.82 -15.62
C GLY A 123 5.35 8.25 -15.23
N TRP A 124 5.69 9.07 -16.20
CA TRP A 124 6.01 10.47 -15.96
C TRP A 124 4.78 11.25 -15.47
N PHE A 125 3.64 11.04 -16.09
CA PHE A 125 2.37 11.67 -15.72
C PHE A 125 1.92 11.31 -14.31
N LEU A 126 2.11 10.04 -13.91
CA LEU A 126 1.71 9.54 -12.59
C LEU A 126 2.80 9.69 -11.52
N GLY A 127 4.00 10.11 -11.90
CA GLY A 127 5.10 10.27 -10.96
C GLY A 127 5.70 8.96 -10.48
N LEU A 128 5.64 7.90 -11.28
CA LEU A 128 6.25 6.62 -10.96
C LEU A 128 7.76 6.66 -11.16
N ASP A 129 8.48 5.88 -10.34
CA ASP A 129 9.87 5.57 -10.57
C ASP A 129 9.98 4.56 -11.72
N ASP A 130 11.14 4.50 -12.40
CA ASP A 130 11.33 3.62 -13.55
C ASP A 130 11.06 2.15 -13.22
N GLU A 131 11.51 1.69 -12.06
CA GLU A 131 11.29 0.31 -11.60
C GLU A 131 9.82 -0.01 -11.43
N ASP A 132 9.05 0.92 -10.91
CA ASP A 132 7.63 0.73 -10.62
C ASP A 132 6.78 0.72 -11.89
N ARG A 133 7.21 1.43 -12.92
CA ARG A 133 6.50 1.42 -14.19
C ARG A 133 6.49 0.06 -14.85
N VAL A 134 7.57 -0.68 -14.71
CA VAL A 134 7.71 -1.99 -15.35
C VAL A 134 7.02 -3.09 -14.55
N ALA A 135 7.23 -3.11 -13.23
CA ALA A 135 6.73 -4.18 -12.38
C ALA A 135 5.21 -4.35 -12.41
N PRO A 136 4.38 -3.29 -12.23
CA PRO A 136 2.92 -3.45 -12.28
C PRO A 136 2.42 -4.00 -13.60
N ARG A 137 3.01 -3.55 -14.70
CA ARG A 137 2.60 -3.99 -16.03
C ARG A 137 2.83 -5.48 -16.23
N VAL A 138 3.98 -5.98 -15.81
CA VAL A 138 4.32 -7.40 -15.96
C VAL A 138 3.40 -8.26 -15.12
N GLU A 139 3.15 -7.88 -13.88
CA GLU A 139 2.30 -8.64 -12.97
C GLU A 139 0.84 -8.65 -13.42
N ASP A 140 0.35 -7.54 -13.90
CA ASP A 140 -1.05 -7.38 -14.27
C ASP A 140 -1.40 -7.99 -15.61
N ALA A 141 -0.41 -8.38 -16.39
CA ALA A 141 -0.62 -9.10 -17.64
C ALA A 141 -1.12 -10.54 -17.40
N HIS A 142 -1.08 -10.99 -16.19
CA HIS A 142 -1.52 -12.33 -15.78
C HIS A 142 -2.80 -12.26 -14.91
#